data_f1bce8f2c682dbc755d301aff1c5a696
#
_entry.id   f1bce8f2c682dbc755d301aff1c5a696
#
_cell.length_a   1.000
_cell.length_b   1.000
_cell.length_c   1.000
_cell.angle_alpha   90.00
_cell.angle_beta   90.00
_cell.angle_gamma   90.00
#
_symmetry.space_group_name_H-M   'P 1'
#
loop_
_entity.id
_entity.type
_entity.pdbx_description
1 polymer ?
#
loop_
_entity_poly.entity_id
_entity_poly.type
_entity_poly.pdbx_seq_one_letter_code
_entity_poly.pdbx_strand_id
1 'polypeptide(L)'
;MRNLEIPLSELYKYIDNAEKMHKNISSVNVGWHIEHSLLVIQKISESVMKSDPNKYTWKWNASRCLVFTLNKFPRGKGKAPDIVKPTQTEKTDFDASFSKTRGIIDELKKTSANQYFLHPVFGNLNKKNTFIMLDIHTWHHINIIKDILHTSKD
;
A
#
# COMPACT_ATOMS: atom_id res chain seq x y z
N MET A 1 -1.08 -1.46 -16.91
CA MET A 1 -0.84 -0.92 -15.54
C MET A 1 -1.97 -1.42 -14.65
N ARG A 2 -1.68 -1.86 -13.39
CA ARG A 2 -2.75 -2.32 -12.49
C ARG A 2 -3.69 -1.18 -12.11
N ASN A 3 -4.97 -1.52 -11.94
CA ASN A 3 -5.99 -0.56 -11.54
C ASN A 3 -6.10 -0.54 -10.01
N LEU A 4 -5.55 0.49 -9.36
CA LEU A 4 -5.58 0.64 -7.90
C LEU A 4 -6.97 1.00 -7.37
N GLU A 5 -7.92 1.41 -8.22
CA GLU A 5 -9.30 1.70 -7.78
C GLU A 5 -10.00 0.44 -7.26
N ILE A 6 -9.66 -0.75 -7.79
CA ILE A 6 -10.24 -2.01 -7.34
C ILE A 6 -9.91 -2.29 -5.87
N PRO A 7 -8.62 -2.36 -5.45
CA PRO A 7 -8.30 -2.57 -4.04
C PRO A 7 -8.69 -1.39 -3.15
N LEU A 8 -8.72 -0.14 -3.64
CA LEU A 8 -9.19 1.00 -2.85
C LEU A 8 -10.69 0.90 -2.55
N SER A 9 -11.51 0.56 -3.55
CA SER A 9 -12.95 0.37 -3.35
C SER A 9 -13.25 -0.81 -2.42
N GLU A 10 -12.45 -1.87 -2.48
CA GLU A 10 -12.57 -2.98 -1.53
C GLU A 10 -12.17 -2.55 -0.11
N LEU A 11 -11.05 -1.83 0.04
CA LEU A 11 -10.56 -1.33 1.33
C LEU A 11 -11.57 -0.39 2.00
N TYR A 12 -12.24 0.46 1.22
CA TYR A 12 -13.26 1.40 1.70
C TYR A 12 -14.42 0.72 2.43
N LYS A 13 -14.81 -0.50 2.02
CA LYS A 13 -15.92 -1.24 2.66
C LYS A 13 -15.69 -1.56 4.14
N TYR A 14 -14.47 -1.44 4.62
CA TYR A 14 -14.10 -1.81 5.99
C TYR A 14 -14.00 -0.63 6.96
N ILE A 15 -14.27 0.60 6.53
CA ILE A 15 -14.15 1.80 7.38
C ILE A 15 -15.04 1.74 8.62
N ASP A 16 -16.26 1.19 8.50
CA ASP A 16 -17.18 1.02 9.63
C ASP A 16 -16.68 0.01 10.68
N ASN A 17 -15.67 -0.77 10.32
CA ASN A 17 -15.04 -1.76 11.20
C ASN A 17 -13.67 -1.29 11.74
N ALA A 18 -13.31 -0.01 11.59
CA ALA A 18 -11.98 0.52 11.88
C ALA A 18 -11.46 0.17 13.29
N GLU A 19 -12.34 0.18 14.28
CA GLU A 19 -12.00 -0.11 15.69
C GLU A 19 -11.77 -1.61 15.98
N LYS A 20 -12.18 -2.50 15.06
CA LYS A 20 -12.06 -3.94 15.27
C LYS A 20 -10.61 -4.40 15.24
N MET A 21 -10.27 -5.28 16.17
CA MET A 21 -8.93 -5.85 16.31
C MET A 21 -9.04 -7.32 16.75
N HIS A 22 -8.10 -8.14 16.27
CA HIS A 22 -7.94 -9.52 16.77
C HIS A 22 -6.45 -9.80 17.00
N LYS A 23 -6.02 -9.83 18.27
CA LYS A 23 -4.60 -9.88 18.68
C LYS A 23 -3.82 -11.07 18.13
N ASN A 24 -4.47 -12.21 17.89
CA ASN A 24 -3.83 -13.39 17.31
C ASN A 24 -3.54 -13.23 15.80
N ILE A 25 -4.19 -12.26 15.13
CA ILE A 25 -4.02 -11.98 13.71
C ILE A 25 -3.11 -10.78 13.49
N SER A 26 -3.36 -9.69 14.25
CA SER A 26 -2.63 -8.44 14.14
C SER A 26 -2.58 -7.72 15.48
N SER A 27 -1.46 -7.07 15.77
CA SER A 27 -1.28 -6.20 16.95
C SER A 27 -1.94 -4.83 16.81
N VAL A 28 -2.51 -4.52 15.65
CA VAL A 28 -3.17 -3.25 15.32
C VAL A 28 -4.58 -3.51 14.77
N ASN A 29 -5.44 -2.50 14.86
CA ASN A 29 -6.84 -2.57 14.43
C ASN A 29 -7.00 -2.44 12.90
N VAL A 30 -8.21 -2.64 12.41
CA VAL A 30 -8.59 -2.50 10.99
C VAL A 30 -8.29 -1.09 10.46
N GLY A 31 -8.60 -0.06 11.24
CA GLY A 31 -8.35 1.34 10.88
C GLY A 31 -6.87 1.62 10.58
N TRP A 32 -5.98 1.06 11.39
CA TRP A 32 -4.54 1.17 11.14
C TRP A 32 -4.15 0.56 9.78
N HIS A 33 -4.69 -0.61 9.43
CA HIS A 33 -4.40 -1.24 8.14
C HIS A 33 -4.91 -0.42 6.96
N ILE A 34 -6.09 0.19 7.11
CA ILE A 34 -6.65 1.10 6.09
C ILE A 34 -5.74 2.31 5.91
N GLU A 35 -5.46 3.04 6.99
CA GLU A 35 -4.67 4.26 6.96
C GLU A 35 -3.24 4.00 6.46
N HIS A 36 -2.60 2.94 6.95
CA HIS A 36 -1.28 2.53 6.47
C HIS A 36 -1.26 2.28 4.97
N SER A 37 -2.26 1.58 4.44
CA SER A 37 -2.36 1.31 3.00
C SER A 37 -2.47 2.60 2.19
N LEU A 38 -3.29 3.55 2.64
CA LEU A 38 -3.45 4.86 2.00
C LEU A 38 -2.14 5.67 2.08
N LEU A 39 -1.50 5.72 3.24
CA LEU A 39 -0.21 6.41 3.43
C LEU A 39 0.89 5.83 2.55
N VAL A 40 0.97 4.50 2.42
CA VAL A 40 1.94 3.85 1.53
C VAL A 40 1.71 4.28 0.08
N ILE A 41 0.46 4.28 -0.41
CA ILE A 41 0.15 4.74 -1.76
C ILE A 41 0.56 6.21 -1.92
N GLN A 42 0.18 7.09 -0.99
CA GLN A 42 0.48 8.53 -1.06
C GLN A 42 1.99 8.77 -1.08
N LYS A 43 2.73 8.25 -0.09
CA LYS A 43 4.18 8.54 0.07
C LYS A 43 5.03 7.97 -1.05
N ILE A 44 4.73 6.76 -1.51
CA ILE A 44 5.45 6.16 -2.63
C ILE A 44 5.14 6.90 -3.93
N SER A 45 3.88 7.25 -4.18
CA SER A 45 3.51 8.02 -5.37
C SER A 45 4.19 9.39 -5.39
N GLU A 46 4.21 10.12 -4.25
CA GLU A 46 4.93 11.38 -4.10
C GLU A 46 6.43 11.21 -4.41
N SER A 47 7.04 10.12 -3.94
CA SER A 47 8.45 9.82 -4.21
C SER A 47 8.71 9.56 -5.70
N VAL A 48 7.83 8.79 -6.36
CA VAL A 48 7.92 8.54 -7.82
C VAL A 48 7.81 9.86 -8.59
N MET A 49 6.82 10.70 -8.27
CA MET A 49 6.60 11.99 -8.96
C MET A 49 7.79 12.95 -8.85
N LYS A 50 8.55 12.87 -7.75
CA LYS A 50 9.76 13.71 -7.51
C LYS A 50 11.02 13.15 -8.13
N SER A 51 11.01 11.90 -8.64
CA SER A 51 12.22 11.26 -9.17
C SER A 51 12.60 11.79 -10.56
N ASP A 52 13.90 11.76 -10.86
CA ASP A 52 14.43 12.07 -12.19
C ASP A 52 14.38 10.81 -13.07
N PRO A 53 13.55 10.76 -14.12
CA PRO A 53 13.43 9.58 -14.97
C PRO A 53 14.72 9.20 -15.72
N ASN A 54 15.65 10.15 -15.90
CA ASN A 54 16.94 9.89 -16.55
C ASN A 54 17.90 9.11 -15.66
N LYS A 55 17.67 9.10 -14.36
CA LYS A 55 18.45 8.33 -13.37
C LYS A 55 17.90 6.93 -13.11
N TYR A 56 16.81 6.55 -13.77
CA TYR A 56 16.27 5.20 -13.61
C TYR A 56 17.23 4.17 -14.17
N THR A 57 17.59 3.20 -13.33
CA THR A 57 18.37 2.03 -13.74
C THR A 57 17.61 0.77 -13.33
N TRP A 58 17.35 -0.09 -14.31
CA TRP A 58 16.77 -1.40 -14.03
C TRP A 58 17.87 -2.37 -13.56
N LYS A 59 17.59 -3.09 -12.48
CA LYS A 59 18.43 -4.21 -12.03
C LYS A 59 17.55 -5.41 -11.73
N TRP A 60 18.04 -6.59 -12.05
CA TRP A 60 17.37 -7.82 -11.66
C TRP A 60 17.32 -7.95 -10.12
N ASN A 61 16.21 -8.48 -9.58
CA ASN A 61 16.02 -8.61 -8.14
C ASN A 61 15.12 -9.83 -7.86
N ALA A 62 15.66 -10.84 -7.20
CA ALA A 62 14.99 -12.10 -6.90
C ALA A 62 13.73 -11.93 -6.04
N SER A 63 13.81 -11.10 -4.99
CA SER A 63 12.67 -10.84 -4.08
C SER A 63 11.52 -10.18 -4.83
N ARG A 64 11.81 -9.22 -5.71
CA ARG A 64 10.80 -8.58 -6.57
C ARG A 64 10.17 -9.60 -7.50
N CYS A 65 10.97 -10.41 -8.20
CA CYS A 65 10.46 -11.45 -9.08
C CYS A 65 9.53 -12.39 -8.34
N LEU A 66 9.93 -12.91 -7.18
CA LEU A 66 9.13 -13.83 -6.38
C LEU A 66 7.80 -13.21 -5.96
N VAL A 67 7.82 -12.00 -5.33
CA VAL A 67 6.62 -11.33 -4.84
C VAL A 67 5.66 -10.98 -5.98
N PHE A 68 6.18 -10.50 -7.12
CA PHE A 68 5.35 -10.12 -8.26
C PHE A 68 4.75 -11.32 -8.98
N THR A 69 5.48 -12.45 -9.04
CA THR A 69 4.97 -13.71 -9.63
C THR A 69 3.92 -14.35 -8.73
N LEU A 70 4.17 -14.43 -7.42
CA LEU A 70 3.23 -15.00 -6.46
C LEU A 70 2.06 -14.05 -6.15
N ASN A 71 2.14 -12.80 -6.57
CA ASN A 71 1.16 -11.76 -6.28
C ASN A 71 0.83 -11.63 -4.78
N LYS A 72 1.84 -11.81 -3.91
CA LYS A 72 1.65 -11.89 -2.46
C LYS A 72 2.89 -11.44 -1.68
N PHE A 73 2.68 -10.64 -0.61
CA PHE A 73 3.72 -10.39 0.39
C PHE A 73 3.73 -11.47 1.46
N PRO A 74 4.94 -11.89 1.93
CA PRO A 74 5.03 -12.76 3.11
C PRO A 74 4.59 -12.00 4.36
N ARG A 75 3.75 -12.65 5.20
CA ARG A 75 3.31 -12.06 6.47
C ARG A 75 4.43 -12.13 7.53
N GLY A 76 4.46 -11.14 8.42
CA GLY A 76 5.31 -11.14 9.61
C GLY A 76 6.81 -10.89 9.37
N LYS A 77 7.25 -10.64 8.13
CA LYS A 77 8.66 -10.45 7.79
C LYS A 77 9.09 -8.98 7.59
N GLY A 78 8.16 -8.04 7.55
CA GLY A 78 8.44 -6.63 7.32
C GLY A 78 7.95 -5.76 8.48
N LYS A 79 8.76 -4.77 8.87
CA LYS A 79 8.30 -3.66 9.73
C LYS A 79 7.99 -2.47 8.85
N ALA A 80 6.83 -1.83 9.05
CA ALA A 80 6.49 -0.60 8.36
C ALA A 80 7.49 0.51 8.74
N PRO A 81 8.07 1.23 7.78
CA PRO A 81 8.83 2.45 8.06
C PRO A 81 7.98 3.49 8.78
N ASP A 82 8.59 4.30 9.65
CA ASP A 82 7.84 5.27 10.47
C ASP A 82 7.04 6.28 9.64
N ILE A 83 7.54 6.66 8.48
CA ILE A 83 6.88 7.62 7.56
C ILE A 83 5.51 7.16 7.03
N VAL A 84 5.22 5.86 7.10
CA VAL A 84 3.95 5.26 6.67
C VAL A 84 3.20 4.59 7.83
N LYS A 85 3.66 4.79 9.07
CA LYS A 85 2.90 4.38 10.24
C LYS A 85 1.83 5.43 10.56
N PRO A 86 0.57 5.02 10.69
CA PRO A 86 -0.48 5.92 11.19
C PRO A 86 -0.12 6.48 12.57
N THR A 87 -0.32 7.78 12.73
CA THR A 87 -0.25 8.42 14.05
C THR A 87 -1.62 8.26 14.71
N GLN A 88 -1.71 7.44 15.74
CA GLN A 88 -2.97 7.13 16.44
C GLN A 88 -3.55 8.30 17.28
N THR A 89 -3.16 9.53 17.02
CA THR A 89 -3.48 10.69 17.86
C THR A 89 -4.80 11.37 17.53
N GLU A 90 -5.39 11.14 16.35
CA GLU A 90 -6.65 11.74 15.93
C GLU A 90 -7.52 10.75 15.19
N LYS A 91 -8.85 10.91 15.27
CA LYS A 91 -9.79 10.08 14.49
C LYS A 91 -9.58 10.39 13.01
N THR A 92 -9.09 9.42 12.26
CA THR A 92 -8.80 9.59 10.82
C THR A 92 -10.10 9.88 10.06
N ASP A 93 -10.11 10.98 9.31
CA ASP A 93 -11.11 11.21 8.28
C ASP A 93 -10.79 10.34 7.06
N PHE A 94 -11.38 9.15 7.02
CA PHE A 94 -11.15 8.20 5.94
C PHE A 94 -11.62 8.74 4.60
N ASP A 95 -12.75 9.44 4.52
CA ASP A 95 -13.28 9.96 3.26
C ASP A 95 -12.31 10.97 2.62
N ALA A 96 -11.81 11.89 3.41
CA ALA A 96 -10.79 12.85 2.97
C ALA A 96 -9.49 12.13 2.55
N SER A 97 -9.05 11.10 3.31
CA SER A 97 -7.84 10.34 3.01
C SER A 97 -7.98 9.51 1.73
N PHE A 98 -9.11 8.87 1.48
CA PHE A 98 -9.40 8.15 0.23
C PHE A 98 -9.46 9.11 -0.96
N SER A 99 -10.16 10.25 -0.82
CA SER A 99 -10.25 11.28 -1.87
C SER A 99 -8.87 11.81 -2.25
N LYS A 100 -8.04 12.15 -1.27
CA LYS A 100 -6.65 12.57 -1.46
C LYS A 100 -5.84 11.48 -2.19
N THR A 101 -5.99 10.23 -1.79
CA THR A 101 -5.24 9.10 -2.38
C THR A 101 -5.60 8.91 -3.85
N ARG A 102 -6.89 9.02 -4.22
CA ARG A 102 -7.34 8.96 -5.63
C ARG A 102 -6.73 10.09 -6.45
N GLY A 103 -6.74 11.32 -5.96
CA GLY A 103 -6.11 12.45 -6.63
C GLY A 103 -4.62 12.23 -6.88
N ILE A 104 -3.89 11.72 -5.89
CA ILE A 104 -2.46 11.38 -6.02
C ILE A 104 -2.22 10.28 -7.06
N ILE A 105 -3.07 9.24 -7.11
CA ILE A 105 -2.97 8.18 -8.12
C ILE A 105 -3.18 8.76 -9.53
N ASP A 106 -4.10 9.68 -9.70
CA ASP A 106 -4.36 10.31 -11.01
C ASP A 106 -3.17 11.15 -11.46
N GLU A 107 -2.50 11.87 -10.56
CA GLU A 107 -1.23 12.55 -10.88
C GLU A 107 -0.11 11.56 -11.20
N LEU A 108 0.02 10.47 -10.44
CA LEU A 108 1.01 9.42 -10.71
C LEU A 108 0.83 8.80 -12.11
N LYS A 109 -0.41 8.62 -12.58
CA LYS A 109 -0.68 8.11 -13.95
C LYS A 109 -0.10 9.00 -15.03
N LYS A 110 -0.06 10.32 -14.82
CA LYS A 110 0.45 11.32 -15.78
C LYS A 110 1.98 11.36 -15.88
N THR A 111 2.69 10.79 -14.92
CA THR A 111 4.16 10.82 -14.88
C THR A 111 4.81 10.00 -16.00
N SER A 112 6.11 10.23 -16.24
CA SER A 112 6.91 9.47 -17.19
C SER A 112 7.01 7.99 -16.80
N ALA A 113 7.16 7.09 -17.76
CA ALA A 113 7.27 5.65 -17.53
C ALA A 113 8.48 5.27 -16.65
N ASN A 114 9.56 6.03 -16.75
CA ASN A 114 10.82 5.80 -16.03
C ASN A 114 10.92 6.57 -14.71
N GLN A 115 9.93 7.37 -14.33
CA GLN A 115 9.90 7.85 -12.95
C GLN A 115 9.78 6.67 -11.99
N TYR A 116 10.50 6.71 -10.85
CA TYR A 116 10.74 5.54 -10.04
C TYR A 116 10.77 5.84 -8.54
N PHE A 117 10.60 4.79 -7.77
CA PHE A 117 10.79 4.74 -6.33
C PHE A 117 11.89 3.73 -5.99
N LEU A 118 12.84 4.11 -5.13
CA LEU A 118 13.85 3.19 -4.61
C LEU A 118 13.28 2.42 -3.41
N HIS A 119 12.81 1.19 -3.67
CA HIS A 119 12.31 0.31 -2.62
C HIS A 119 13.47 -0.40 -1.91
N PRO A 120 13.52 -0.43 -0.55
CA PRO A 120 14.65 -0.99 0.19
C PRO A 120 14.94 -2.46 -0.12
N VAL A 121 13.91 -3.26 -0.48
CA VAL A 121 14.06 -4.68 -0.79
C VAL A 121 14.05 -4.96 -2.29
N PHE A 122 13.25 -4.22 -3.08
CA PHE A 122 13.00 -4.53 -4.50
C PHE A 122 13.84 -3.69 -5.47
N GLY A 123 14.65 -2.76 -4.95
CA GLY A 123 15.43 -1.82 -5.77
C GLY A 123 14.55 -0.81 -6.51
N ASN A 124 15.01 -0.29 -7.63
CA ASN A 124 14.28 0.72 -8.38
C ASN A 124 13.01 0.15 -9.00
N LEU A 125 11.87 0.68 -8.59
CA LEU A 125 10.55 0.38 -9.14
C LEU A 125 10.11 1.54 -10.02
N ASN A 126 10.12 1.37 -11.34
CA ASN A 126 9.55 2.35 -12.26
C ASN A 126 8.02 2.47 -12.07
N LYS A 127 7.39 3.42 -12.74
CA LYS A 127 5.94 3.64 -12.63
C LYS A 127 5.13 2.34 -12.70
N LYS A 128 5.37 1.49 -13.73
CA LYS A 128 4.64 0.21 -13.90
C LYS A 128 4.83 -0.72 -12.70
N ASN A 129 6.07 -0.91 -12.24
CA ASN A 129 6.39 -1.79 -11.13
C ASN A 129 5.88 -1.23 -9.79
N THR A 130 5.85 0.10 -9.65
CA THR A 130 5.24 0.75 -8.48
C THR A 130 3.75 0.44 -8.39
N PHE A 131 2.99 0.54 -9.48
CA PHE A 131 1.56 0.15 -9.48
C PHE A 131 1.36 -1.32 -9.12
N ILE A 132 2.23 -2.23 -9.59
CA ILE A 132 2.16 -3.64 -9.22
C ILE A 132 2.39 -3.82 -7.73
N MET A 133 3.42 -3.18 -7.18
CA MET A 133 3.76 -3.28 -5.77
C MET A 133 2.67 -2.71 -4.87
N LEU A 134 2.13 -1.53 -5.20
CA LEU A 134 1.06 -0.89 -4.44
C LEU A 134 -0.22 -1.73 -4.42
N ASP A 135 -0.59 -2.34 -5.56
CA ASP A 135 -1.73 -3.23 -5.64
C ASP A 135 -1.55 -4.47 -4.73
N ILE A 136 -0.41 -5.16 -4.85
CA ILE A 136 -0.09 -6.34 -4.01
C ILE A 136 -0.09 -5.96 -2.52
N HIS A 137 0.45 -4.80 -2.18
CA HIS A 137 0.53 -4.31 -0.80
C HIS A 137 -0.86 -4.02 -0.23
N THR A 138 -1.72 -3.35 -0.98
CA THR A 138 -3.09 -3.05 -0.54
C THR A 138 -3.88 -4.33 -0.35
N TRP A 139 -3.81 -5.28 -1.28
CA TRP A 139 -4.44 -6.60 -1.12
C TRP A 139 -3.89 -7.39 0.07
N HIS A 140 -2.61 -7.26 0.38
CA HIS A 140 -2.02 -7.87 1.58
C HIS A 140 -2.73 -7.39 2.85
N HIS A 141 -2.94 -6.07 3.00
CA HIS A 141 -3.65 -5.50 4.15
C HIS A 141 -5.14 -5.83 4.15
N ILE A 142 -5.81 -5.83 3.01
CA ILE A 142 -7.20 -6.27 2.88
C ILE A 142 -7.36 -7.71 3.39
N ASN A 143 -6.45 -8.62 3.04
CA ASN A 143 -6.51 -10.00 3.52
C ASN A 143 -6.31 -10.12 5.03
N ILE A 144 -5.46 -9.27 5.64
CA ILE A 144 -5.32 -9.22 7.10
C ILE A 144 -6.62 -8.71 7.74
N ILE A 145 -7.22 -7.65 7.18
CA ILE A 145 -8.52 -7.12 7.64
C ILE A 145 -9.60 -8.21 7.59
N LYS A 146 -9.70 -8.95 6.49
CA LYS A 146 -10.65 -10.05 6.36
C LYS A 146 -10.46 -11.10 7.44
N ASP A 147 -9.21 -11.49 7.73
CA ASP A 147 -8.93 -12.47 8.79
C ASP A 147 -9.31 -11.93 10.18
N ILE A 148 -9.03 -10.64 10.48
CA ILE A 148 -9.47 -10.01 11.73
C ILE A 148 -10.99 -10.10 11.88
N LEU A 149 -11.74 -9.82 10.81
CA LEU A 149 -13.20 -9.77 10.85
C LEU A 149 -13.85 -11.16 10.85
N HIS A 150 -13.24 -12.15 10.20
CA HIS A 150 -13.74 -13.53 10.19
C HIS A 150 -13.58 -14.21 11.56
N THR A 151 -12.42 -14.04 12.20
CA THR A 151 -12.13 -14.65 13.50
C THR A 151 -12.89 -13.96 14.66
N SER A 152 -13.43 -12.76 14.45
CA SER A 152 -14.25 -12.05 15.45
C SER A 152 -15.72 -12.53 15.48
N LYS A 153 -16.09 -13.57 14.72
CA LYS A 153 -17.45 -14.11 14.66
C LYS A 153 -17.62 -15.40 15.48
N ASP A 154 -16.53 -15.93 16.00
CA ASP A 154 -16.45 -17.08 16.90
C ASP A 154 -16.23 -16.61 18.36
#